data_1d23f92b48bc90ce4b5179abfc28c250
#
_entry.id   1d23f92b48bc90ce4b5179abfc28c250
#
_cell.length_a   1.000
_cell.length_b   1.000
_cell.length_c   1.000
_cell.angle_alpha   90.00
_cell.angle_beta   90.00
_cell.angle_gamma   90.00
#
_symmetry.space_group_name_H-M   'P 1'
#
loop_
_entity.id
_entity.type
_entity.pdbx_description
1 polymer ?
#
loop_
_entity_poly.entity_id
_entity_poly.type
_entity_poly.pdbx_seq_one_letter_code
_entity_poly.pdbx_strand_id
1 'polypeptide(L)'
;MDTRSKILDTAARLFSVQGYANTSLARVAKEAQVSKALIFWHFENKEKLFRTALQRTLEPYAINVLDDLEGLSEGEQIRHLVDEYYAFVSKNVYSVKFFLSLILREEKHPDDLVGHMNELQRVYRNLLADIIERGRQSGVFRADVEPVLDASLIMTALHGILVQGFMGEAAPERAEVLLQHLKVTLVDTLRRRAGAREP
;
A
#
# COMPACT_ATOMS: atom_id res chain seq x y z
N MET A 1 -8.92 25.93 -7.16
CA MET A 1 -8.88 24.74 -6.27
C MET A 1 -10.03 24.88 -5.29
N ASP A 2 -10.90 23.90 -5.23
CA ASP A 2 -12.06 23.91 -4.32
C ASP A 2 -11.62 23.87 -2.85
N THR A 3 -12.34 24.54 -1.96
CA THR A 3 -12.00 24.67 -0.54
C THR A 3 -11.94 23.29 0.13
N ARG A 4 -12.85 22.37 -0.21
CA ARG A 4 -12.86 20.99 0.28
C ARG A 4 -11.56 20.26 -0.10
N SER A 5 -11.11 20.40 -1.34
CA SER A 5 -9.85 19.83 -1.83
C SER A 5 -8.64 20.40 -1.07
N LYS A 6 -8.59 21.71 -0.86
CA LYS A 6 -7.53 22.35 -0.07
C LYS A 6 -7.44 21.84 1.36
N ILE A 7 -8.59 21.61 2.02
CA ILE A 7 -8.64 21.03 3.36
C ILE A 7 -8.10 19.59 3.33
N LEU A 8 -8.51 18.76 2.35
CA LEU A 8 -8.08 17.38 2.23
C LEU A 8 -6.57 17.26 1.97
N ASP A 9 -6.01 18.04 1.05
CA ASP A 9 -4.58 17.99 0.73
C ASP A 9 -3.73 18.44 1.94
N THR A 10 -4.19 19.47 2.66
CA THR A 10 -3.55 19.94 3.88
C THR A 10 -3.62 18.86 4.99
N ALA A 11 -4.78 18.23 5.15
CA ALA A 11 -4.99 17.19 6.14
C ALA A 11 -4.13 15.95 5.82
N ALA A 12 -4.12 15.49 4.56
CA ALA A 12 -3.30 14.36 4.12
C ALA A 12 -1.82 14.60 4.45
N ARG A 13 -1.28 15.77 4.09
CA ARG A 13 0.09 16.16 4.41
C ARG A 13 0.36 16.17 5.91
N LEU A 14 -0.50 16.78 6.71
CA LEU A 14 -0.30 16.86 8.16
C LEU A 14 -0.42 15.49 8.84
N PHE A 15 -1.37 14.68 8.44
CA PHE A 15 -1.51 13.31 8.95
C PHE A 15 -0.30 12.42 8.59
N SER A 16 0.24 12.56 7.38
CA SER A 16 1.42 11.80 6.94
C SER A 16 2.68 12.19 7.70
N VAL A 17 2.85 13.48 8.03
CA VAL A 17 4.07 13.99 8.69
C VAL A 17 4.01 13.86 10.22
N GLN A 18 2.87 14.20 10.82
CA GLN A 18 2.72 14.32 12.28
C GLN A 18 1.95 13.16 12.91
N GLY A 19 1.32 12.32 12.09
CA GLY A 19 0.43 11.26 12.52
C GLY A 19 -0.96 11.74 12.91
N TYR A 20 -1.91 10.79 13.00
CA TYR A 20 -3.30 11.08 13.35
C TYR A 20 -3.42 11.72 14.74
N ALA A 21 -2.78 11.15 15.75
CA ALA A 21 -2.93 11.62 17.14
C ALA A 21 -2.52 13.10 17.31
N ASN A 22 -1.41 13.48 16.66
CA ASN A 22 -0.80 14.81 16.83
C ASN A 22 -1.37 15.89 15.90
N THR A 23 -2.26 15.53 14.98
CA THR A 23 -2.90 16.48 14.06
C THR A 23 -4.28 16.87 14.60
N SER A 24 -4.49 18.15 14.92
CA SER A 24 -5.80 18.66 15.33
C SER A 24 -6.55 19.34 14.19
N LEU A 25 -7.89 19.38 14.22
CA LEU A 25 -8.69 20.14 13.26
C LEU A 25 -8.34 21.64 13.26
N ALA A 26 -7.96 22.19 14.41
CA ALA A 26 -7.49 23.58 14.51
C ALA A 26 -6.18 23.79 13.74
N ARG A 27 -5.27 22.82 13.79
CA ARG A 27 -4.02 22.85 13.00
C ARG A 27 -4.30 22.76 11.51
N VAL A 28 -5.19 21.86 11.10
CA VAL A 28 -5.62 21.74 9.70
C VAL A 28 -6.26 23.06 9.21
N ALA A 29 -7.15 23.64 10.01
CA ALA A 29 -7.81 24.92 9.67
C ALA A 29 -6.77 26.04 9.45
N LYS A 30 -5.82 26.17 10.37
CA LYS A 30 -4.75 27.16 10.31
C LYS A 30 -3.90 26.99 9.04
N GLU A 31 -3.43 25.78 8.77
CA GLU A 31 -2.56 25.49 7.63
C GLU A 31 -3.32 25.59 6.29
N ALA A 32 -4.58 25.18 6.26
CA ALA A 32 -5.45 25.34 5.09
C ALA A 32 -5.98 26.77 4.92
N GLN A 33 -5.70 27.67 5.87
CA GLN A 33 -6.19 29.06 5.89
C GLN A 33 -7.72 29.15 5.77
N VAL A 34 -8.42 28.33 6.53
CA VAL A 34 -9.88 28.30 6.63
C VAL A 34 -10.33 28.37 8.10
N SER A 35 -11.62 28.67 8.32
CA SER A 35 -12.16 28.58 9.65
C SER A 35 -12.35 27.12 10.10
N LYS A 36 -12.24 26.86 11.42
CA LYS A 36 -12.57 25.54 11.97
C LYS A 36 -14.02 25.14 11.71
N ALA A 37 -14.93 26.11 11.68
CA ALA A 37 -16.33 25.92 11.34
C ALA A 37 -16.52 25.38 9.92
N LEU A 38 -15.70 25.85 8.97
CA LEU A 38 -15.76 25.38 7.59
C LEU A 38 -15.26 23.94 7.46
N ILE A 39 -14.31 23.51 8.30
CA ILE A 39 -13.93 22.09 8.34
C ILE A 39 -15.10 21.25 8.81
N PHE A 40 -15.81 21.64 9.89
CA PHE A 40 -17.00 20.92 10.38
C PHE A 40 -18.16 20.93 9.38
N TRP A 41 -18.25 21.96 8.54
CA TRP A 41 -19.27 21.98 7.48
C TRP A 41 -19.00 20.92 6.40
N HIS A 42 -17.73 20.64 6.09
CA HIS A 42 -17.34 19.62 5.09
C HIS A 42 -17.18 18.22 5.70
N PHE A 43 -16.79 18.15 6.97
CA PHE A 43 -16.43 16.90 7.63
C PHE A 43 -16.94 16.90 9.07
N GLU A 44 -17.75 15.92 9.42
CA GLU A 44 -18.40 15.81 10.74
C GLU A 44 -17.39 15.81 11.90
N ASN A 45 -16.25 15.16 11.72
CA ASN A 45 -15.23 14.97 12.74
C ASN A 45 -13.84 14.76 12.13
N LYS A 46 -12.84 14.67 13.00
CA LYS A 46 -11.44 14.44 12.61
C LYS A 46 -11.25 13.10 11.89
N GLU A 47 -11.98 12.08 12.29
CA GLU A 47 -11.90 10.75 11.73
C GLU A 47 -12.41 10.73 10.29
N LYS A 48 -13.55 11.35 10.02
CA LYS A 48 -14.11 11.47 8.66
C LYS A 48 -13.17 12.24 7.74
N LEU A 49 -12.58 13.35 8.23
CA LEU A 49 -11.58 14.10 7.48
C LEU A 49 -10.37 13.22 7.17
N PHE A 50 -9.86 12.47 8.15
CA PHE A 50 -8.71 11.60 7.96
C PHE A 50 -8.98 10.51 6.92
N ARG A 51 -10.11 9.81 7.04
CA ARG A 51 -10.50 8.74 6.12
C ARG A 51 -10.61 9.24 4.68
N THR A 52 -11.27 10.39 4.49
CA THR A 52 -11.40 10.99 3.16
C THR A 52 -10.04 11.44 2.61
N ALA A 53 -9.16 11.98 3.46
CA ALA A 53 -7.81 12.36 3.07
C ALA A 53 -6.95 11.13 2.71
N LEU A 54 -7.08 10.04 3.46
CA LEU A 54 -6.39 8.78 3.20
C LEU A 54 -6.85 8.17 1.86
N GLN A 55 -8.16 8.07 1.65
CA GLN A 55 -8.74 7.57 0.40
C GLN A 55 -8.20 8.37 -0.80
N ARG A 56 -8.22 9.70 -0.73
CA ARG A 56 -7.68 10.57 -1.78
C ARG A 56 -6.18 10.37 -2.02
N THR A 57 -5.42 10.03 -0.98
CA THR A 57 -3.99 9.75 -1.11
C THR A 57 -3.74 8.40 -1.79
N LEU A 58 -4.67 7.44 -1.62
CA LEU A 58 -4.55 6.09 -2.16
C LEU A 58 -5.00 6.00 -3.63
N GLU A 59 -6.00 6.81 -4.04
CA GLU A 59 -6.57 6.79 -5.40
C GLU A 59 -5.54 6.89 -6.53
N PRO A 60 -4.56 7.82 -6.54
CA PRO A 60 -3.58 7.94 -7.62
C PRO A 60 -2.69 6.70 -7.76
N TYR A 61 -2.53 5.95 -6.68
CA TYR A 61 -1.61 4.81 -6.62
C TYR A 61 -2.14 3.59 -7.38
N ALA A 62 -3.46 3.40 -7.37
CA ALA A 62 -4.09 2.32 -8.11
C ALA A 62 -4.04 2.54 -9.64
N ILE A 63 -3.89 3.80 -10.09
CA ILE A 63 -3.97 4.18 -11.51
C ILE A 63 -2.58 4.16 -12.16
N ASN A 64 -1.54 4.69 -11.50
CA ASN A 64 -0.21 4.85 -12.11
C ASN A 64 0.59 3.54 -12.22
N VAL A 65 0.30 2.56 -11.38
CA VAL A 65 1.03 1.28 -11.36
C VAL A 65 0.91 0.48 -12.68
N LEU A 66 -0.20 0.64 -13.42
CA LEU A 66 -0.43 -0.12 -14.66
C LEU A 66 0.36 0.46 -15.84
N ASP A 67 0.49 1.78 -15.91
CA ASP A 67 1.16 2.46 -17.04
C ASP A 67 2.67 2.18 -17.04
N ASP A 68 3.27 1.96 -15.87
CA ASP A 68 4.70 1.71 -15.70
C ASP A 68 5.11 0.24 -15.95
N LEU A 69 4.16 -0.66 -16.23
CA LEU A 69 4.44 -2.08 -16.48
C LEU A 69 4.65 -2.40 -17.96
N GLU A 70 4.36 -1.47 -18.87
CA GLU A 70 4.45 -1.71 -20.31
C GLU A 70 5.91 -1.96 -20.74
N GLY A 71 6.14 -3.02 -21.53
CA GLY A 71 7.47 -3.38 -22.01
C GLY A 71 8.36 -4.16 -21.04
N LEU A 72 7.94 -4.34 -19.78
CA LEU A 72 8.67 -5.13 -18.79
C LEU A 72 8.32 -6.64 -18.91
N SER A 73 9.32 -7.50 -18.68
CA SER A 73 9.08 -8.94 -18.50
C SER A 73 8.29 -9.20 -17.21
N GLU A 74 7.58 -10.33 -17.10
CA GLU A 74 6.75 -10.68 -15.94
C GLU A 74 7.54 -10.62 -14.61
N GLY A 75 8.80 -11.06 -14.63
CA GLY A 75 9.66 -10.97 -13.44
C GLY A 75 10.04 -9.52 -13.08
N GLU A 76 10.19 -8.65 -14.08
CA GLU A 76 10.42 -7.21 -13.86
C GLU A 76 9.15 -6.52 -13.36
N GLN A 77 8.00 -6.87 -13.92
CA GLN A 77 6.70 -6.36 -13.47
C GLN A 77 6.46 -6.67 -11.99
N ILE A 78 6.73 -7.90 -11.53
CA ILE A 78 6.61 -8.27 -10.11
C ILE A 78 7.56 -7.43 -9.25
N ARG A 79 8.84 -7.27 -9.65
CA ARG A 79 9.79 -6.45 -8.90
C ARG A 79 9.36 -5.00 -8.82
N HIS A 80 8.88 -4.45 -9.92
CA HIS A 80 8.39 -3.07 -9.99
C HIS A 80 7.20 -2.86 -9.04
N LEU A 81 6.21 -3.75 -9.07
CA LEU A 81 5.05 -3.69 -8.16
C LEU A 81 5.46 -3.75 -6.69
N VAL A 82 6.45 -4.57 -6.35
CA VAL A 82 6.99 -4.66 -4.99
C VAL A 82 7.66 -3.35 -4.57
N ASP A 83 8.45 -2.73 -5.46
CA ASP A 83 9.11 -1.44 -5.20
C ASP A 83 8.11 -0.31 -5.01
N GLU A 84 7.12 -0.23 -5.89
CA GLU A 84 6.06 0.77 -5.82
C GLU A 84 5.23 0.63 -4.53
N TYR A 85 4.86 -0.59 -4.17
CA TYR A 85 4.15 -0.84 -2.90
C TYR A 85 4.96 -0.35 -1.70
N TYR A 86 6.26 -0.67 -1.66
CA TYR A 86 7.13 -0.24 -0.58
C TYR A 86 7.33 1.28 -0.56
N ALA A 87 7.55 1.91 -1.70
CA ALA A 87 7.70 3.35 -1.83
C ALA A 87 6.45 4.09 -1.34
N PHE A 88 5.26 3.57 -1.69
CA PHE A 88 3.99 4.10 -1.19
C PHE A 88 3.93 4.04 0.33
N VAL A 89 4.14 2.87 0.91
CA VAL A 89 4.05 2.71 2.37
C VAL A 89 5.08 3.58 3.09
N SER A 90 6.30 3.67 2.57
CA SER A 90 7.37 4.49 3.15
C SER A 90 7.01 5.98 3.14
N LYS A 91 6.33 6.46 2.09
CA LYS A 91 5.82 7.84 2.02
C LYS A 91 4.61 8.09 2.94
N ASN A 92 3.85 7.04 3.27
CA ASN A 92 2.58 7.15 3.98
C ASN A 92 2.58 6.39 5.32
N VAL A 93 3.73 6.26 5.97
CA VAL A 93 3.96 5.49 7.21
C VAL A 93 2.89 5.75 8.29
N TYR A 94 2.56 7.02 8.55
CA TYR A 94 1.58 7.35 9.59
C TYR A 94 0.15 6.91 9.21
N SER A 95 -0.20 7.03 7.93
CA SER A 95 -1.49 6.56 7.42
C SER A 95 -1.61 5.05 7.52
N VAL A 96 -0.54 4.32 7.18
CA VAL A 96 -0.49 2.86 7.28
C VAL A 96 -0.54 2.41 8.74
N LYS A 97 0.24 3.03 9.64
CA LYS A 97 0.18 2.74 11.09
C LYS A 97 -1.22 2.98 11.67
N PHE A 98 -1.84 4.08 11.29
CA PHE A 98 -3.22 4.36 11.72
C PHE A 98 -4.18 3.29 11.21
N PHE A 99 -4.08 2.93 9.94
CA PHE A 99 -4.91 1.87 9.35
C PHE A 99 -4.73 0.53 10.08
N LEU A 100 -3.50 0.10 10.33
CA LEU A 100 -3.23 -1.11 11.12
C LEU A 100 -3.86 -1.03 12.51
N SER A 101 -3.83 0.14 13.14
CA SER A 101 -4.47 0.35 14.45
C SER A 101 -6.00 0.20 14.40
N LEU A 102 -6.63 0.53 13.27
CA LEU A 102 -8.07 0.33 13.08
C LEU A 102 -8.44 -1.14 12.91
N ILE A 103 -7.64 -1.90 12.14
CA ILE A 103 -7.86 -3.36 11.98
C ILE A 103 -7.76 -4.09 13.32
N LEU A 104 -6.83 -3.67 14.20
CA LEU A 104 -6.61 -4.31 15.49
C LEU A 104 -7.65 -3.91 16.56
N ARG A 105 -8.47 -2.89 16.29
CA ARG A 105 -9.60 -2.54 17.17
C ARG A 105 -10.83 -3.30 16.69
N GLU A 106 -11.40 -4.12 17.55
CA GLU A 106 -12.65 -4.88 17.29
C GLU A 106 -13.91 -3.99 17.19
N GLU A 107 -13.77 -2.68 17.14
CA GLU A 107 -14.89 -1.74 17.02
C GLU A 107 -15.46 -1.80 15.60
N LYS A 108 -16.77 -2.01 15.51
CA LYS A 108 -17.51 -1.86 14.24
C LYS A 108 -17.44 -0.40 13.79
N HIS A 109 -16.58 -0.12 12.83
CA HIS A 109 -16.51 1.21 12.24
C HIS A 109 -17.67 1.35 11.24
N PRO A 110 -18.53 2.39 11.37
CA PRO A 110 -19.70 2.57 10.52
C PRO A 110 -19.38 2.89 9.06
N ASP A 111 -18.14 3.27 8.76
CA ASP A 111 -17.70 3.59 7.41
C ASP A 111 -16.76 2.51 6.87
N ASP A 112 -16.91 2.18 5.60
CA ASP A 112 -16.25 1.10 4.85
C ASP A 112 -14.76 1.34 4.55
N LEU A 113 -14.00 1.94 5.49
CA LEU A 113 -12.56 2.14 5.31
C LEU A 113 -11.80 0.81 5.20
N VAL A 114 -12.19 -0.17 6.03
CA VAL A 114 -11.63 -1.52 5.98
C VAL A 114 -11.97 -2.16 4.63
N GLY A 115 -13.20 -1.97 4.14
CA GLY A 115 -13.63 -2.42 2.81
C GLY A 115 -12.81 -1.79 1.68
N HIS A 116 -12.60 -0.48 1.70
CA HIS A 116 -11.76 0.19 0.71
C HIS A 116 -10.30 -0.31 0.70
N MET A 117 -9.73 -0.57 1.87
CA MET A 117 -8.37 -1.11 1.95
C MET A 117 -8.30 -2.57 1.50
N ASN A 118 -9.31 -3.37 1.84
CA ASN A 118 -9.42 -4.74 1.34
C ASN A 118 -9.56 -4.74 -0.19
N GLU A 119 -10.29 -3.80 -0.75
CA GLU A 119 -10.43 -3.62 -2.19
C GLU A 119 -9.09 -3.26 -2.84
N LEU A 120 -8.33 -2.31 -2.29
CA LEU A 120 -7.01 -1.97 -2.79
C LEU A 120 -6.06 -3.18 -2.75
N GLN A 121 -6.04 -3.91 -1.63
CA GLN A 121 -5.25 -5.13 -1.50
C GLN A 121 -5.69 -6.19 -2.52
N ARG A 122 -6.99 -6.30 -2.79
CA ARG A 122 -7.54 -7.20 -3.80
C ARG A 122 -7.07 -6.83 -5.20
N VAL A 123 -7.05 -5.54 -5.55
CA VAL A 123 -6.57 -5.04 -6.84
C VAL A 123 -5.09 -5.41 -7.04
N TYR A 124 -4.23 -5.13 -6.06
CA TYR A 124 -2.80 -5.48 -6.15
C TYR A 124 -2.57 -6.99 -6.24
N ARG A 125 -3.27 -7.77 -5.42
CA ARG A 125 -3.17 -9.23 -5.46
C ARG A 125 -3.61 -9.79 -6.81
N ASN A 126 -4.72 -9.29 -7.37
CA ASN A 126 -5.21 -9.75 -8.65
C ASN A 126 -4.22 -9.38 -9.79
N LEU A 127 -3.67 -8.17 -9.76
CA LEU A 127 -2.64 -7.76 -10.72
C LEU A 127 -1.41 -8.66 -10.66
N LEU A 128 -0.91 -8.99 -9.47
CA LEU A 128 0.18 -9.94 -9.29
C LEU A 128 -0.20 -11.33 -9.81
N ALA A 129 -1.40 -11.81 -9.50
CA ALA A 129 -1.88 -13.10 -9.97
C ALA A 129 -1.96 -13.16 -11.51
N ASP A 130 -2.43 -12.10 -12.15
CA ASP A 130 -2.49 -12.00 -13.62
C ASP A 130 -1.09 -12.01 -14.25
N ILE A 131 -0.10 -11.35 -13.64
CA ILE A 131 1.29 -11.38 -14.10
C ILE A 131 1.87 -12.79 -13.95
N ILE A 132 1.64 -13.45 -12.81
CA ILE A 132 2.12 -14.82 -12.56
C ILE A 132 1.48 -15.81 -13.55
N GLU A 133 0.20 -15.65 -13.82
CA GLU A 133 -0.52 -16.49 -14.79
C GLU A 133 0.04 -16.32 -16.21
N ARG A 134 0.28 -15.08 -16.66
CA ARG A 134 0.93 -14.83 -17.95
C ARG A 134 2.32 -15.46 -18.03
N GLY A 135 3.13 -15.30 -16.98
CA GLY A 135 4.45 -15.92 -16.89
C GLY A 135 4.40 -17.45 -16.89
N ARG A 136 3.37 -18.06 -16.30
CA ARG A 136 3.12 -19.50 -16.35
C ARG A 136 2.76 -19.94 -17.78
N GLN A 137 1.86 -19.23 -18.45
CA GLN A 137 1.42 -19.53 -19.82
C GLN A 137 2.54 -19.37 -20.84
N SER A 138 3.39 -18.35 -20.69
CA SER A 138 4.56 -18.12 -21.55
C SER A 138 5.75 -19.05 -21.25
N GLY A 139 5.70 -19.81 -20.18
CA GLY A 139 6.77 -20.72 -19.75
C GLY A 139 7.96 -20.02 -19.06
N VAL A 140 7.85 -18.74 -18.75
CA VAL A 140 8.83 -17.97 -17.95
C VAL A 140 8.82 -18.43 -16.50
N PHE A 141 7.63 -18.75 -15.98
CA PHE A 141 7.45 -19.33 -14.66
C PHE A 141 7.11 -20.82 -14.74
N ARG A 142 7.29 -21.52 -13.61
CA ARG A 142 7.00 -22.96 -13.49
C ARG A 142 5.54 -23.25 -13.81
N ALA A 143 5.27 -24.43 -14.35
CA ALA A 143 3.90 -24.85 -14.65
C ALA A 143 3.03 -25.12 -13.42
N ASP A 144 3.66 -25.39 -12.27
CA ASP A 144 3.03 -25.72 -10.99
C ASP A 144 2.83 -24.51 -10.06
N VAL A 145 3.06 -23.26 -10.54
CA VAL A 145 2.70 -22.07 -9.78
C VAL A 145 1.19 -21.95 -9.65
N GLU A 146 0.75 -21.48 -8.49
CA GLU A 146 -0.65 -21.17 -8.20
C GLU A 146 -0.85 -19.66 -8.13
N PRO A 147 -1.25 -18.97 -9.22
CA PRO A 147 -1.16 -17.51 -9.36
C PRO A 147 -1.78 -16.74 -8.20
N VAL A 148 -2.99 -17.11 -7.77
CA VAL A 148 -3.69 -16.41 -6.68
C VAL A 148 -3.04 -16.67 -5.33
N LEU A 149 -2.55 -17.89 -5.10
CA LEU A 149 -1.91 -18.28 -3.84
C LEU A 149 -0.51 -17.65 -3.74
N ASP A 150 0.28 -17.71 -4.82
CA ASP A 150 1.61 -17.09 -4.88
C ASP A 150 1.51 -15.57 -4.74
N ALA A 151 0.55 -14.91 -5.41
CA ALA A 151 0.27 -13.49 -5.22
C ALA A 151 -0.09 -13.15 -3.77
N SER A 152 -0.89 -14.01 -3.12
CA SER A 152 -1.25 -13.82 -1.71
C SER A 152 -0.04 -13.95 -0.78
N LEU A 153 0.87 -14.89 -1.06
CA LEU A 153 2.14 -15.04 -0.31
C LEU A 153 3.03 -13.83 -0.49
N ILE A 154 3.14 -13.28 -1.69
CA ILE A 154 3.89 -12.04 -1.98
C ILE A 154 3.33 -10.89 -1.13
N MET A 155 2.02 -10.67 -1.16
CA MET A 155 1.38 -9.61 -0.37
C MET A 155 1.59 -9.82 1.14
N THR A 156 1.50 -11.05 1.62
CA THR A 156 1.73 -11.37 3.04
C THR A 156 3.18 -11.08 3.45
N ALA A 157 4.15 -11.43 2.61
CA ALA A 157 5.55 -11.13 2.86
C ALA A 157 5.82 -9.62 2.91
N LEU A 158 5.24 -8.86 1.98
CA LEU A 158 5.32 -7.39 1.96
C LEU A 158 4.73 -6.78 3.25
N HIS A 159 3.54 -7.23 3.67
CA HIS A 159 2.94 -6.78 4.93
C HIS A 159 3.82 -7.11 6.14
N GLY A 160 4.41 -8.32 6.17
CA GLY A 160 5.33 -8.72 7.22
C GLY A 160 6.58 -7.83 7.30
N ILE A 161 7.19 -7.51 6.16
CA ILE A 161 8.35 -6.60 6.07
C ILE A 161 7.96 -5.20 6.59
N LEU A 162 6.79 -4.70 6.21
CA LEU A 162 6.31 -3.40 6.69
C LEU A 162 6.09 -3.36 8.20
N VAL A 163 5.44 -4.37 8.75
CA VAL A 163 5.23 -4.47 10.20
C VAL A 163 6.58 -4.50 10.94
N GLN A 164 7.54 -5.29 10.46
CA GLN A 164 8.89 -5.30 11.02
C GLN A 164 9.60 -3.95 10.88
N GLY A 165 9.42 -3.25 9.75
CA GLY A 165 9.91 -1.89 9.54
C GLY A 165 9.36 -0.85 10.53
N PHE A 166 8.26 -1.15 11.24
CA PHE A 166 7.69 -0.28 12.27
C PHE A 166 8.12 -0.65 13.70
N MET A 167 8.82 -1.77 13.90
CA MET A 167 9.08 -2.38 15.21
C MET A 167 10.52 -2.18 15.73
N GLY A 168 11.17 -1.04 15.52
CA GLY A 168 12.48 -0.80 16.11
C GLY A 168 13.27 0.36 15.50
N GLU A 169 14.40 0.73 16.13
CA GLU A 169 15.21 1.89 15.71
C GLU A 169 15.98 1.65 14.39
N ALA A 170 16.40 0.42 14.10
CA ALA A 170 17.05 0.03 12.84
C ALA A 170 16.09 -0.52 11.79
N ALA A 171 14.81 -0.32 12.00
CA ALA A 171 13.74 -0.95 11.24
C ALA A 171 13.65 -0.55 9.75
N PRO A 172 13.87 0.73 9.33
CA PRO A 172 13.81 1.09 7.92
C PRO A 172 14.89 0.44 7.07
N GLU A 173 16.13 0.43 7.55
CA GLU A 173 17.28 -0.18 6.85
C GLU A 173 17.09 -1.70 6.72
N ARG A 174 16.60 -2.34 7.78
CA ARG A 174 16.32 -3.77 7.79
C ARG A 174 15.17 -4.14 6.85
N ALA A 175 14.13 -3.30 6.79
CA ALA A 175 13.02 -3.50 5.89
C ALA A 175 13.47 -3.42 4.42
N GLU A 176 14.34 -2.49 4.08
CA GLU A 176 14.90 -2.37 2.74
C GLU A 176 15.74 -3.59 2.35
N VAL A 177 16.62 -4.08 3.23
CA VAL A 177 17.40 -5.30 2.98
C VAL A 177 16.48 -6.51 2.76
N LEU A 178 15.43 -6.67 3.58
CA LEU A 178 14.46 -7.74 3.43
C LEU A 178 13.68 -7.62 2.11
N LEU A 179 13.32 -6.40 1.71
CA LEU A 179 12.62 -6.16 0.45
C LEU A 179 13.48 -6.55 -0.76
N GLN A 180 14.77 -6.14 -0.77
CA GLN A 180 15.68 -6.51 -1.85
C GLN A 180 15.85 -8.03 -1.94
N HIS A 181 16.00 -8.68 -0.80
CA HIS A 181 16.09 -10.15 -0.74
C HIS A 181 14.80 -10.82 -1.22
N LEU A 182 13.65 -10.29 -0.82
CA LEU A 182 12.34 -10.78 -1.25
C LEU A 182 12.19 -10.73 -2.77
N LYS A 183 12.52 -9.61 -3.42
CA LYS A 183 12.42 -9.45 -4.89
C LYS A 183 13.19 -10.52 -5.66
N VAL A 184 14.41 -10.81 -5.22
CA VAL A 184 15.24 -11.85 -5.84
C VAL A 184 14.62 -13.23 -5.59
N THR A 185 14.33 -13.54 -4.34
CA THR A 185 13.80 -14.85 -3.93
C THR A 185 12.45 -15.17 -4.58
N LEU A 186 11.55 -14.18 -4.70
CA LEU A 186 10.23 -14.37 -5.32
C LEU A 186 10.36 -14.78 -6.79
N VAL A 187 11.10 -13.99 -7.57
CA VAL A 187 11.24 -14.25 -9.01
C VAL A 187 11.95 -15.56 -9.25
N ASP A 188 12.99 -15.87 -8.47
CA ASP A 188 13.71 -17.14 -8.59
C ASP A 188 12.83 -18.34 -8.22
N THR A 189 11.96 -18.19 -7.22
CA THR A 189 11.00 -19.23 -6.81
C THR A 189 9.94 -19.48 -7.88
N LEU A 190 9.46 -18.43 -8.55
CA LEU A 190 8.47 -18.56 -9.62
C LEU A 190 9.09 -19.11 -10.93
N ARG A 191 10.39 -18.88 -11.17
CA ARG A 191 11.08 -19.41 -12.35
C ARG A 191 11.32 -20.91 -12.18
N ARG A 192 11.37 -21.64 -13.30
CA ARG A 192 11.86 -23.02 -13.29
C ARG A 192 13.24 -23.06 -12.66
N ARG A 193 13.43 -23.89 -11.65
CA ARG A 193 14.78 -24.25 -11.18
C ARG A 193 15.49 -24.86 -12.39
N ALA A 194 16.46 -24.16 -12.96
CA ALA A 194 17.39 -24.74 -13.92
C ALA A 194 18.12 -25.87 -13.18
N GLY A 195 17.78 -27.14 -13.49
CA GLY A 195 18.60 -28.28 -13.12
C GLY A 195 18.22 -29.02 -11.84
N ALA A 196 16.95 -29.30 -11.56
CA ALA A 196 16.62 -30.56 -10.88
C ALA A 196 16.76 -31.66 -11.94
N ARG A 197 17.96 -32.30 -12.04
CA ARG A 197 18.09 -33.59 -12.73
C ARG A 197 17.13 -34.54 -12.01
N GLU A 198 16.19 -35.09 -12.75
CA GLU A 198 15.47 -36.29 -12.29
C GLU A 198 16.50 -37.37 -11.93
N PRO A 199 16.25 -38.14 -10.86
CA PRO A 199 17.11 -39.22 -10.42
C PRO A 199 17.16 -40.37 -11.43
#